data_e1539025ddaf6ba103c237582e7c89ff
#
_entry.id   e1539025ddaf6ba103c237582e7c89ff
#
_cell.length_a   1.000
_cell.length_b   1.000
_cell.length_c   1.000
_cell.angle_alpha   90.00
_cell.angle_beta   90.00
_cell.angle_gamma   90.00
#
_symmetry.space_group_name_H-M   'P 1'
#
loop_
_entity.id
_entity.type
_entity.pdbx_description
1 polymer ?
#
loop_
_entity_poly.entity_id
_entity_poly.type
_entity_poly.pdbx_seq_one_letter_code
_entity_poly.pdbx_strand_id
1 'polypeptide(L)'
;MVTKQKILIVDDDNNIAELISLYLTKECFDTHIVNDGEAALNAFSSFAPNLILLDLMLPGMDGYQVCREIRQKSNVPIIMLSAKGEIFDKVLGLELGADDYIIKPFDSKELVARVKAVLRRYQPNVAPATQPSGKYVEYPDLAINLTNYSVIYYGKQLDIPPKELELLYFLAASPN
;
A
#
# COMPACT_ATOMS: atom_id res chain seq x y z
N MET A 1 -21.65 13.05 2.80
CA MET A 1 -21.43 11.66 3.22
C MET A 1 -20.07 11.18 2.73
N VAL A 2 -19.22 10.88 3.66
CA VAL A 2 -17.92 10.29 3.29
C VAL A 2 -18.15 8.81 3.03
N THR A 3 -17.94 8.38 1.79
CA THR A 3 -18.00 6.97 1.42
C THR A 3 -16.78 6.27 2.02
N LYS A 4 -17.01 5.19 2.76
CA LYS A 4 -15.92 4.39 3.31
C LYS A 4 -15.11 3.76 2.17
N GLN A 5 -13.78 3.81 2.29
CA GLN A 5 -12.91 3.11 1.36
C GLN A 5 -12.97 1.61 1.62
N LYS A 6 -12.97 0.85 0.54
CA LYS A 6 -13.14 -0.60 0.57
C LYS A 6 -11.81 -1.31 0.47
N ILE A 7 -11.56 -2.25 1.37
CA ILE A 7 -10.34 -3.05 1.37
C ILE A 7 -10.71 -4.52 1.24
N LEU A 8 -10.18 -5.16 0.22
CA LEU A 8 -10.30 -6.60 0.03
C LEU A 8 -9.13 -7.28 0.74
N ILE A 9 -9.43 -8.20 1.64
CA ILE A 9 -8.43 -8.96 2.39
C ILE A 9 -8.41 -10.38 1.84
N VAL A 10 -7.27 -10.79 1.30
CA VAL A 10 -7.08 -12.13 0.71
C VAL A 10 -6.06 -12.88 1.54
N ASP A 11 -6.51 -13.79 2.37
CA ASP A 11 -5.65 -14.60 3.25
C ASP A 11 -6.36 -15.91 3.57
N ASP A 12 -5.67 -17.03 3.44
CA ASP A 12 -6.22 -18.35 3.74
C ASP A 12 -6.32 -18.62 5.26
N ASP A 13 -5.60 -17.85 6.06
CA ASP A 13 -5.70 -17.91 7.52
C ASP A 13 -6.81 -16.97 8.00
N ASN A 14 -7.96 -17.54 8.36
CA ASN A 14 -9.09 -16.77 8.82
C ASN A 14 -8.81 -15.92 10.07
N ASN A 15 -7.97 -16.43 10.96
CA ASN A 15 -7.64 -15.69 12.19
C ASN A 15 -6.88 -14.40 11.86
N ILE A 16 -5.95 -14.47 10.94
CA ILE A 16 -5.19 -13.30 10.49
C ILE A 16 -6.10 -12.35 9.71
N ALA A 17 -6.91 -12.88 8.81
CA ALA A 17 -7.83 -12.07 8.00
C ALA A 17 -8.84 -11.32 8.88
N GLU A 18 -9.41 -11.98 9.87
CA GLU A 18 -10.35 -11.35 10.80
C GLU A 18 -9.68 -10.29 11.67
N LEU A 19 -8.44 -10.54 12.09
CA LEU A 19 -7.66 -9.58 12.86
C LEU A 19 -7.38 -8.32 12.05
N ILE A 20 -6.96 -8.49 10.80
CA ILE A 20 -6.75 -7.38 9.87
C ILE A 20 -8.05 -6.59 9.67
N SER A 21 -9.14 -7.30 9.44
CA SER A 21 -10.46 -6.68 9.27
C SER A 21 -10.86 -5.86 10.49
N LEU A 22 -10.61 -6.38 11.69
CA LEU A 22 -10.89 -5.67 12.93
C LEU A 22 -10.10 -4.35 13.02
N TYR A 23 -8.80 -4.39 12.72
CA TYR A 23 -7.97 -3.19 12.75
C TYR A 23 -8.44 -2.14 11.76
N LEU A 24 -8.77 -2.57 10.54
CA LEU A 24 -9.20 -1.65 9.48
C LEU A 24 -10.61 -1.11 9.71
N THR A 25 -11.50 -1.92 10.25
CA THR A 25 -12.86 -1.47 10.58
C THR A 25 -12.83 -0.39 11.66
N LYS A 26 -11.93 -0.49 12.62
CA LYS A 26 -11.73 0.56 13.63
C LYS A 26 -11.26 1.89 13.01
N GLU A 27 -10.61 1.83 11.88
CA GLU A 27 -10.15 3.00 11.14
C GLU A 27 -11.14 3.46 10.07
N CYS A 28 -12.37 3.00 10.16
CA CYS A 28 -13.48 3.37 9.28
C CYS A 28 -13.34 2.88 7.85
N PHE A 29 -12.64 1.78 7.62
CA PHE A 29 -12.63 1.10 6.32
C PHE A 29 -13.74 0.06 6.25
N ASP A 30 -14.25 -0.19 5.04
CA ASP A 30 -15.16 -1.28 4.75
C ASP A 30 -14.34 -2.46 4.24
N THR A 31 -14.46 -3.63 4.85
CA THR A 31 -13.62 -4.78 4.54
C THR A 31 -14.42 -5.96 4.02
N HIS A 32 -13.80 -6.75 3.15
CA HIS A 32 -14.32 -8.02 2.68
C HIS A 32 -13.20 -9.05 2.68
N ILE A 33 -13.44 -10.23 3.23
CA ILE A 33 -12.45 -11.31 3.37
C ILE A 33 -12.75 -12.41 2.36
N VAL A 34 -11.72 -12.83 1.65
CA VAL A 34 -11.73 -14.04 0.83
C VAL A 34 -10.50 -14.88 1.16
N ASN A 35 -10.55 -16.18 0.93
CA ASN A 35 -9.54 -17.11 1.43
C ASN A 35 -8.70 -17.79 0.34
N ASP A 36 -8.97 -17.51 -0.92
CA ASP A 36 -8.20 -18.08 -2.03
C ASP A 36 -8.15 -17.11 -3.21
N GLY A 37 -7.28 -17.42 -4.17
CA GLY A 37 -7.03 -16.55 -5.31
C GLY A 37 -8.22 -16.42 -6.26
N GLU A 38 -8.94 -17.51 -6.51
CA GLU A 38 -10.11 -17.48 -7.37
C GLU A 38 -11.22 -16.62 -6.77
N ALA A 39 -11.49 -16.78 -5.48
CA ALA A 39 -12.44 -15.93 -4.77
C ALA A 39 -12.01 -14.47 -4.77
N ALA A 40 -10.70 -14.20 -4.73
CA ALA A 40 -10.17 -12.84 -4.82
C ALA A 40 -10.48 -12.20 -6.16
N LEU A 41 -10.32 -12.89 -7.26
CA LEU A 41 -10.63 -12.37 -8.58
C LEU A 41 -12.12 -12.11 -8.75
N ASN A 42 -12.98 -12.98 -8.26
CA ASN A 42 -14.42 -12.79 -8.27
C ASN A 42 -14.83 -11.59 -7.39
N ALA A 43 -14.29 -11.50 -6.20
CA ALA A 43 -14.58 -10.40 -5.27
C ALA A 43 -14.07 -9.07 -5.80
N PHE A 44 -12.94 -9.06 -6.50
CA PHE A 44 -12.40 -7.85 -7.12
C PHE A 44 -13.44 -7.20 -8.04
N SER A 45 -14.11 -7.99 -8.85
CA SER A 45 -15.12 -7.49 -9.79
C SER A 45 -16.40 -7.03 -9.08
N SER A 46 -16.85 -7.75 -8.04
CA SER A 46 -18.12 -7.47 -7.38
C SER A 46 -18.02 -6.44 -6.26
N PHE A 47 -16.94 -6.47 -5.47
CA PHE A 47 -16.74 -5.57 -4.35
C PHE A 47 -16.15 -4.22 -4.77
N ALA A 48 -15.38 -4.18 -5.86
CA ALA A 48 -14.68 -2.99 -6.37
C ALA A 48 -13.83 -2.31 -5.29
N PRO A 49 -12.82 -3.00 -4.74
CA PRO A 49 -12.04 -2.47 -3.64
C PRO A 49 -11.17 -1.29 -4.05
N ASN A 50 -10.88 -0.42 -3.09
CA ASN A 50 -9.93 0.68 -3.26
C ASN A 50 -8.49 0.23 -2.99
N LEU A 51 -8.30 -0.90 -2.30
CA LEU A 51 -7.02 -1.48 -2.00
C LEU A 51 -7.19 -2.98 -1.72
N ILE A 52 -6.18 -3.76 -2.06
CA ILE A 52 -6.16 -5.20 -1.81
C ILE A 52 -4.97 -5.53 -0.91
N LEU A 53 -5.24 -6.24 0.19
CA LEU A 53 -4.22 -6.90 1.01
C LEU A 53 -4.17 -8.36 0.56
N LEU A 54 -3.03 -8.79 0.04
CA LEU A 54 -2.91 -10.05 -0.68
C LEU A 54 -1.80 -10.92 -0.09
N ASP A 55 -2.20 -12.04 0.51
CA ASP A 55 -1.23 -13.04 0.99
C ASP A 55 -0.60 -13.75 -0.22
N LEU A 56 0.71 -13.96 -0.14
CA LEU A 56 1.44 -14.68 -1.18
C LEU A 56 1.19 -16.18 -1.14
N MET A 57 0.98 -16.74 0.04
CA MET A 57 0.81 -18.17 0.26
C MET A 57 -0.65 -18.57 0.28
N LEU A 58 -1.26 -18.65 -0.90
CA LEU A 58 -2.66 -19.04 -1.04
C LEU A 58 -2.77 -20.45 -1.63
N PRO A 59 -3.81 -21.23 -1.27
CA PRO A 59 -4.03 -22.52 -1.90
C PRO A 59 -4.47 -22.36 -3.36
N GLY A 60 -3.98 -23.23 -4.22
CA GLY A 60 -4.30 -23.21 -5.65
C GLY A 60 -3.56 -22.10 -6.37
N MET A 61 -4.25 -21.01 -6.64
CA MET A 61 -3.68 -19.82 -7.28
C MET A 61 -2.96 -18.97 -6.23
N ASP A 62 -1.63 -18.83 -6.33
CA ASP A 62 -0.86 -18.06 -5.36
C ASP A 62 -1.07 -16.53 -5.51
N GLY A 63 -0.57 -15.77 -4.53
CA GLY A 63 -0.74 -14.32 -4.53
C GLY A 63 -0.06 -13.62 -5.70
N TYR A 64 1.05 -14.14 -6.19
CA TYR A 64 1.72 -13.56 -7.37
C TYR A 64 0.85 -13.66 -8.61
N GLN A 65 0.20 -14.79 -8.81
CA GLN A 65 -0.69 -14.99 -9.95
C GLN A 65 -1.93 -14.09 -9.85
N VAL A 66 -2.51 -13.95 -8.67
CA VAL A 66 -3.64 -13.03 -8.42
C VAL A 66 -3.24 -11.61 -8.77
N CYS A 67 -2.09 -11.16 -8.29
CA CYS A 67 -1.56 -9.82 -8.59
C CYS A 67 -1.40 -9.61 -10.09
N ARG A 68 -0.81 -10.58 -10.78
CA ARG A 68 -0.58 -10.52 -12.22
C ARG A 68 -1.88 -10.39 -12.99
N GLU A 69 -2.89 -11.17 -12.64
CA GLU A 69 -4.18 -11.13 -13.31
C GLU A 69 -4.94 -9.83 -13.03
N ILE A 70 -4.88 -9.32 -11.81
CA ILE A 70 -5.49 -8.04 -11.48
C ILE A 70 -4.80 -6.90 -12.25
N ARG A 71 -3.48 -6.93 -12.37
CA ARG A 71 -2.72 -5.90 -13.08
C ARG A 71 -3.00 -5.86 -14.58
N GLN A 72 -3.52 -6.92 -15.18
CA GLN A 72 -3.97 -6.90 -16.57
C GLN A 72 -5.24 -6.04 -16.75
N LYS A 73 -6.01 -5.82 -15.68
CA LYS A 73 -7.31 -5.13 -15.74
C LYS A 73 -7.32 -3.81 -14.99
N SER A 74 -6.45 -3.62 -14.02
CA SER A 74 -6.58 -2.50 -13.07
C SER A 74 -5.25 -2.12 -12.45
N ASN A 75 -5.15 -0.86 -12.05
CA ASN A 75 -4.05 -0.32 -11.26
C ASN A 75 -4.42 -0.17 -9.78
N VAL A 76 -5.42 -0.91 -9.32
CA VAL A 76 -5.83 -0.87 -7.91
C VAL A 76 -4.62 -1.12 -7.00
N PRO A 77 -4.47 -0.35 -5.91
CA PRO A 77 -3.37 -0.57 -4.98
C PRO A 77 -3.36 -1.97 -4.38
N ILE A 78 -2.21 -2.62 -4.39
CA ILE A 78 -2.02 -3.94 -3.82
C ILE A 78 -0.86 -3.91 -2.83
N ILE A 79 -1.11 -4.35 -1.59
CA ILE A 79 -0.08 -4.58 -0.59
C ILE A 79 0.05 -6.09 -0.40
N MET A 80 1.26 -6.61 -0.61
CA MET A 80 1.55 -8.02 -0.42
C MET A 80 1.81 -8.34 1.05
N LEU A 81 1.27 -9.46 1.52
CA LEU A 81 1.54 -10.00 2.85
C LEU A 81 2.40 -11.26 2.72
N SER A 82 3.47 -11.35 3.46
CA SER A 82 4.36 -12.51 3.43
C SER A 82 4.78 -12.94 4.82
N ALA A 83 4.94 -14.25 5.01
CA ALA A 83 5.54 -14.78 6.21
C ALA A 83 7.07 -14.72 6.06
N LYS A 84 7.72 -13.94 6.90
CA LYS A 84 9.17 -13.69 6.94
C LYS A 84 9.78 -13.24 5.61
N GLY A 85 10.26 -12.02 5.60
CA GLY A 85 10.85 -11.36 4.43
C GLY A 85 12.01 -12.10 3.81
N GLU A 86 11.71 -12.98 2.92
CA GLU A 86 12.69 -13.36 1.94
C GLU A 86 12.80 -12.19 0.97
N ILE A 87 14.00 -11.66 0.84
CA ILE A 87 14.30 -10.53 -0.05
C ILE A 87 13.81 -10.82 -1.47
N PHE A 88 13.89 -12.08 -1.87
CA PHE A 88 13.45 -12.55 -3.18
C PHE A 88 11.94 -12.33 -3.39
N ASP A 89 11.11 -12.68 -2.39
CA ASP A 89 9.66 -12.47 -2.48
C ASP A 89 9.30 -11.00 -2.57
N LYS A 90 10.01 -10.16 -1.85
CA LYS A 90 9.80 -8.71 -1.89
C LYS A 90 10.10 -8.14 -3.27
N VAL A 91 11.24 -8.50 -3.85
CA VAL A 91 11.64 -8.02 -5.18
C VAL A 91 10.64 -8.49 -6.23
N LEU A 92 10.28 -9.77 -6.21
CA LEU A 92 9.32 -10.33 -7.16
C LEU A 92 7.95 -9.67 -7.06
N GLY A 93 7.46 -9.44 -5.84
CA GLY A 93 6.18 -8.77 -5.60
C GLY A 93 6.16 -7.36 -6.18
N LEU A 94 7.22 -6.59 -5.97
CA LEU A 94 7.33 -5.23 -6.50
C LEU A 94 7.45 -5.22 -8.02
N GLU A 95 8.19 -6.17 -8.61
CA GLU A 95 8.30 -6.32 -10.07
C GLU A 95 6.94 -6.64 -10.72
N LEU A 96 6.08 -7.36 -10.01
CA LEU A 96 4.74 -7.69 -10.50
C LEU A 96 3.75 -6.53 -10.35
N GLY A 97 4.17 -5.44 -9.75
CA GLY A 97 3.36 -4.24 -9.62
C GLY A 97 2.66 -4.07 -8.28
N ALA A 98 3.12 -4.74 -7.24
CA ALA A 98 2.66 -4.46 -5.88
C ALA A 98 3.14 -3.07 -5.43
N ASP A 99 2.34 -2.40 -4.63
CA ASP A 99 2.62 -1.04 -4.17
C ASP A 99 3.39 -1.01 -2.86
N ASP A 100 3.28 -2.06 -2.07
CA ASP A 100 3.98 -2.19 -0.81
C ASP A 100 3.99 -3.67 -0.39
N TYR A 101 4.67 -3.93 0.71
CA TYR A 101 4.95 -5.27 1.18
C TYR A 101 5.01 -5.27 2.71
N ILE A 102 4.26 -6.16 3.34
CA ILE A 102 4.23 -6.30 4.79
C ILE A 102 4.64 -7.71 5.18
N ILE A 103 5.56 -7.80 6.14
CA ILE A 103 6.07 -9.08 6.64
C ILE A 103 5.26 -9.52 7.85
N LYS A 104 4.83 -10.76 7.87
CA LYS A 104 4.18 -11.37 9.03
C LYS A 104 5.24 -11.92 10.00
N PRO A 105 5.07 -11.80 11.31
CA PRO A 105 3.99 -11.10 11.99
C PRO A 105 4.17 -9.57 11.91
N PHE A 106 3.08 -8.84 11.78
CA PHE A 106 3.09 -7.40 11.66
C PHE A 106 2.42 -6.74 12.88
N ASP A 107 2.80 -5.49 13.15
CA ASP A 107 2.13 -4.64 14.12
C ASP A 107 0.88 -4.03 13.48
N SER A 108 -0.21 -3.94 14.24
CA SER A 108 -1.44 -3.31 13.76
C SER A 108 -1.25 -1.87 13.30
N LYS A 109 -0.41 -1.13 14.00
CA LYS A 109 -0.09 0.26 13.64
C LYS A 109 0.68 0.34 12.32
N GLU A 110 1.60 -0.58 12.09
CA GLU A 110 2.33 -0.68 10.83
C GLU A 110 1.38 -0.97 9.66
N LEU A 111 0.50 -1.97 9.82
CA LEU A 111 -0.47 -2.32 8.80
C LEU A 111 -1.35 -1.13 8.42
N VAL A 112 -1.95 -0.51 9.42
CA VAL A 112 -2.84 0.65 9.21
C VAL A 112 -2.09 1.81 8.55
N ALA A 113 -0.88 2.10 9.01
CA ALA A 113 -0.07 3.18 8.46
C ALA A 113 0.28 2.94 6.99
N ARG A 114 0.64 1.72 6.63
CA ARG A 114 0.96 1.38 5.23
C ARG A 114 -0.27 1.44 4.33
N VAL A 115 -1.41 0.94 4.81
CA VAL A 115 -2.68 1.03 4.07
C VAL A 115 -3.04 2.49 3.78
N LYS A 116 -2.99 3.33 4.80
CA LYS A 116 -3.28 4.76 4.63
C LYS A 116 -2.29 5.45 3.71
N ALA A 117 -1.01 5.12 3.82
CA ALA A 117 0.02 5.71 2.98
C ALA A 117 -0.17 5.35 1.51
N VAL A 118 -0.47 4.09 1.21
CA VAL A 118 -0.71 3.65 -0.17
C VAL A 118 -1.97 4.29 -0.73
N LEU A 119 -3.05 4.34 0.04
CA LEU A 119 -4.30 4.96 -0.40
C LEU A 119 -4.11 6.45 -0.71
N ARG A 120 -3.29 7.16 0.04
CA ARG A 120 -2.99 8.57 -0.24
C ARG A 120 -2.30 8.79 -1.57
N ARG A 121 -1.43 7.88 -1.99
CA ARG A 121 -0.76 7.96 -3.30
C ARG A 121 -1.73 7.89 -4.47
N TYR A 122 -2.87 7.24 -4.27
CA TYR A 122 -3.87 7.00 -5.32
C TYR A 122 -5.07 7.94 -5.25
N GLN A 123 -5.09 8.89 -4.31
CA GLN A 123 -6.15 9.88 -4.28
C GLN A 123 -5.89 10.91 -5.39
N PRO A 124 -6.77 11.00 -6.40
CA PRO A 124 -6.66 12.07 -7.38
C PRO A 124 -6.97 13.38 -6.67
N ASN A 125 -6.13 14.37 -6.86
CA ASN A 125 -6.38 15.74 -6.46
C ASN A 125 -6.66 15.94 -4.96
N VAL A 126 -5.73 15.55 -4.12
CA VAL A 126 -5.51 16.40 -2.98
C VAL A 126 -4.87 17.65 -3.57
N ALA A 127 -5.73 18.57 -3.96
CA ALA A 127 -5.24 19.86 -4.42
C ALA A 127 -4.27 20.37 -3.38
N PRO A 128 -3.04 20.74 -3.74
CA PRO A 128 -2.10 21.33 -2.78
C PRO A 128 -2.51 22.77 -2.48
N ALA A 129 -3.78 22.96 -2.21
CA ALA A 129 -4.32 24.29 -1.91
C ALA A 129 -3.93 24.75 -0.52
N THR A 130 -3.35 23.88 0.28
CA THR A 130 -2.76 24.24 1.55
C THR A 130 -1.31 23.89 1.49
N GLN A 131 -0.47 24.89 1.70
CA GLN A 131 0.93 24.61 1.95
C GLN A 131 1.03 23.51 3.00
N PRO A 132 1.83 22.49 2.75
CA PRO A 132 2.02 21.47 3.76
C PRO A 132 2.57 22.15 5.01
N SER A 133 1.77 22.17 6.04
CA SER A 133 2.25 22.49 7.35
C SER A 133 3.15 21.34 7.76
N GLY A 134 4.45 21.54 7.72
CA GLY A 134 5.36 20.50 8.12
C GLY A 134 6.64 20.46 7.34
N LYS A 135 7.23 19.31 7.30
CA LYS A 135 8.56 19.08 6.76
C LYS A 135 8.50 18.85 5.25
N TYR A 136 8.61 19.93 4.50
CA TYR A 136 8.55 19.92 3.03
C TYR A 136 9.71 20.73 2.47
N VAL A 137 10.38 20.17 1.47
CA VAL A 137 11.46 20.85 0.75
C VAL A 137 11.20 20.70 -0.74
N GLU A 138 11.24 21.81 -1.48
CA GLU A 138 11.03 21.83 -2.92
C GLU A 138 12.20 22.52 -3.62
N TYR A 139 12.75 21.85 -4.60
CA TYR A 139 13.69 22.39 -5.57
C TYR A 139 13.11 22.22 -6.98
N PRO A 140 13.66 22.90 -7.99
CA PRO A 140 13.09 22.83 -9.34
C PRO A 140 12.86 21.42 -9.88
N ASP A 141 13.71 20.48 -9.52
CA ASP A 141 13.65 19.12 -10.02
C ASP A 141 13.36 18.08 -8.93
N LEU A 142 13.22 18.52 -7.68
CA LEU A 142 13.11 17.61 -6.54
C LEU A 142 12.16 18.18 -5.49
N ALA A 143 11.16 17.41 -5.12
CA ALA A 143 10.28 17.73 -4.01
C ALA A 143 10.27 16.57 -3.00
N ILE A 144 10.53 16.89 -1.74
CA ILE A 144 10.55 15.91 -0.65
C ILE A 144 9.53 16.32 0.40
N ASN A 145 8.65 15.41 0.76
CA ASN A 145 7.62 15.65 1.77
C ASN A 145 7.67 14.55 2.82
N LEU A 146 8.08 14.88 4.04
CA LEU A 146 8.10 13.94 5.16
C LEU A 146 6.73 13.70 5.77
N THR A 147 5.78 14.58 5.56
CA THR A 147 4.43 14.41 6.11
C THR A 147 3.72 13.22 5.49
N ASN A 148 3.89 13.01 4.18
CA ASN A 148 3.30 11.87 3.47
C ASN A 148 4.36 10.89 2.94
N TYR A 149 5.62 11.08 3.31
CA TYR A 149 6.74 10.24 2.87
C TYR A 149 6.82 10.09 1.36
N SER A 150 6.73 11.21 0.63
CA SER A 150 6.83 11.21 -0.82
C SER A 150 8.04 11.99 -1.31
N VAL A 151 8.63 11.51 -2.41
CA VAL A 151 9.69 12.19 -3.15
C VAL A 151 9.31 12.23 -4.63
N ILE A 152 9.38 13.41 -5.22
CA ILE A 152 9.18 13.58 -6.66
C ILE A 152 10.47 14.13 -7.26
N TYR A 153 10.98 13.42 -8.25
CA TYR A 153 12.20 13.80 -8.95
C TYR A 153 11.94 13.83 -10.45
N TYR A 154 12.18 14.97 -11.07
CA TYR A 154 11.84 15.22 -12.48
C TYR A 154 10.40 14.84 -12.83
N GLY A 155 9.46 15.15 -11.94
CA GLY A 155 8.05 14.85 -12.16
C GLY A 155 7.66 13.39 -11.92
N LYS A 156 8.60 12.53 -11.54
CA LYS A 156 8.33 11.13 -11.22
C LYS A 156 8.39 10.90 -9.73
N GLN A 157 7.38 10.24 -9.22
CA GLN A 157 7.37 9.84 -7.82
C GLN A 157 8.33 8.68 -7.61
N LEU A 158 9.24 8.83 -6.64
CA LEU A 158 10.17 7.80 -6.25
C LEU A 158 9.69 7.09 -5.00
N ASP A 159 9.89 5.78 -4.97
CA ASP A 159 9.57 4.98 -3.80
C ASP A 159 10.85 4.77 -2.98
N ILE A 160 11.00 5.55 -1.92
CA ILE A 160 12.17 5.54 -1.06
C ILE A 160 11.76 5.11 0.35
N PRO A 161 12.49 4.17 0.98
CA PRO A 161 12.19 3.77 2.36
C PRO A 161 12.20 4.96 3.32
N PRO A 162 11.34 4.96 4.36
CA PRO A 162 11.19 6.12 5.25
C PRO A 162 12.48 6.64 5.87
N LYS A 163 13.39 5.77 6.29
CA LYS A 163 14.66 6.19 6.87
C LYS A 163 15.57 6.90 5.87
N GLU A 164 15.59 6.43 4.64
CA GLU A 164 16.37 7.06 3.57
C GLU A 164 15.73 8.39 3.17
N LEU A 165 14.42 8.46 3.19
CA LEU A 165 13.69 9.69 2.90
C LEU A 165 13.97 10.76 3.95
N GLU A 166 14.00 10.40 5.22
CA GLU A 166 14.34 11.33 6.30
C GLU A 166 15.76 11.87 6.14
N LEU A 167 16.71 11.03 5.78
CA LEU A 167 18.09 11.45 5.53
C LEU A 167 18.15 12.40 4.33
N LEU A 168 17.48 12.09 3.24
CA LEU A 168 17.44 12.93 2.06
C LEU A 168 16.81 14.28 2.37
N TYR A 169 15.73 14.32 3.10
CA TYR A 169 15.11 15.56 3.55
C TYR A 169 16.08 16.39 4.39
N PHE A 170 16.75 15.76 5.33
CA PHE A 170 17.70 16.44 6.22
C PHE A 170 18.84 17.10 5.44
N LEU A 171 19.38 16.39 4.46
CA LEU A 171 20.44 16.92 3.60
C LEU A 171 19.94 18.07 2.72
N ALA A 172 18.73 17.95 2.18
CA ALA A 172 18.14 18.97 1.32
C ALA A 172 17.71 20.21 2.11
N ALA A 173 17.26 20.05 3.33
CA ALA A 173 16.80 21.15 4.18
C ALA A 173 17.93 21.95 4.84
N SER A 174 19.17 21.47 4.74
CA SER A 174 20.35 22.14 5.32
C SER A 174 21.34 22.52 4.20
N PRO A 175 20.99 23.45 3.30
CA PRO A 175 21.95 23.97 2.36
C PRO A 175 22.98 24.82 3.12
N ASN A 176 24.25 24.70 2.78
CA ASN A 176 25.31 25.51 3.34
C ASN A 176 25.07 26.99 3.14
#